data_3d39c2c937e55a7d74251d202633b090
#
_entry.id   3d39c2c937e55a7d74251d202633b090
#
_cell.length_a   1.000
_cell.length_b   1.000
_cell.length_c   1.000
_cell.angle_alpha   90.00
_cell.angle_beta   90.00
_cell.angle_gamma   90.00
#
_symmetry.space_group_name_H-M   'P 1'
#
loop_
_entity.id
_entity.type
_entity.pdbx_description
1 polymer ?
#
loop_
_entity_poly.entity_id
_entity_poly.type
_entity_poly.pdbx_seq_one_letter_code
_entity_poly.pdbx_strand_id
1 'polypeptide(L)'
;MLIRIVSKFAFSFLVVAVLFTNVLVSSGAKPEPRQLVVHEWGTFTTVSTVDGSAQLWSPLLGPSELPKFVYRSNEIPQRYCGKCGLTLARMETPVLYFYADRKTDVSVKVDFPHGRITEWYPQARLDSSTIRWENFRVEPGAKEGFSTDHSKSHYYPARETDAAPIQLKTEQEKFLFYRGLGDITLPLSVKMAGGKVIVNSAGQEIAQVIVFEKRDGRAGWRIHGKLKGEAAIDRPASDQPLESLLCEIEGTLVAQGLYPKEAAAMVKTWRGSWFEEGLRVFYVLPRATTDAVLPISISPMPTELVRVMVTRAEIITPEMERTVLAAANQFNDPSPESRAAAIKTVRTYGRFAEPVLRGAMGRARTNEERNRIWELIQAASTG
;
A
#
# COMPACT_ATOMS: atom_id res chain seq x y z
N MET A 1 82.71 27.01 -49.16
CA MET A 1 83.27 25.72 -49.59
C MET A 1 82.09 24.77 -49.89
N LEU A 2 82.00 24.43 -51.12
CA LEU A 2 81.02 23.60 -51.79
C LEU A 2 80.77 22.28 -51.10
N ILE A 3 79.54 21.76 -51.21
CA ILE A 3 79.24 20.56 -52.03
C ILE A 3 77.73 20.38 -52.10
N ARG A 4 77.27 20.24 -53.38
CA ARG A 4 75.95 19.79 -53.81
C ARG A 4 75.77 18.31 -53.49
N ILE A 5 74.50 17.86 -53.17
CA ILE A 5 74.03 16.55 -53.60
C ILE A 5 72.53 16.58 -53.89
N VAL A 6 72.28 16.33 -55.04
CA VAL A 6 71.18 15.87 -55.94
C VAL A 6 70.00 15.14 -55.30
N SER A 7 68.90 15.62 -55.77
CA SER A 7 67.54 15.03 -55.74
C SER A 7 67.48 13.58 -56.23
N LYS A 8 66.61 12.77 -55.54
CA LYS A 8 65.87 11.67 -56.18
C LYS A 8 64.41 11.65 -55.67
N PHE A 9 63.50 11.99 -56.52
CA PHE A 9 62.11 11.75 -56.41
C PHE A 9 61.85 10.23 -56.43
N ALA A 10 61.17 9.70 -55.41
CA ALA A 10 60.55 8.40 -55.47
C ALA A 10 59.04 8.58 -55.30
N PHE A 11 58.33 8.34 -56.37
CA PHE A 11 56.86 8.25 -56.39
C PHE A 11 56.45 6.99 -55.69
N SER A 12 55.81 7.15 -54.51
CA SER A 12 55.12 6.04 -53.82
C SER A 12 53.63 6.12 -54.17
N PHE A 13 53.19 5.12 -54.91
CA PHE A 13 51.75 4.86 -55.12
C PHE A 13 51.12 4.41 -53.83
N LEU A 14 50.24 5.25 -53.28
CA LEU A 14 49.42 4.90 -52.13
C LEU A 14 48.17 4.13 -52.63
N VAL A 15 48.17 2.82 -52.53
CA VAL A 15 47.01 1.98 -52.78
C VAL A 15 46.08 2.12 -51.54
N VAL A 16 44.99 2.89 -51.69
CA VAL A 16 43.93 2.98 -50.73
C VAL A 16 43.08 1.72 -50.86
N ALA A 17 43.31 0.75 -49.96
CA ALA A 17 42.44 -0.41 -49.77
C ALA A 17 41.18 0.08 -49.01
N VAL A 18 40.09 0.26 -49.74
CA VAL A 18 38.75 0.50 -49.13
C VAL A 18 38.29 -0.83 -48.55
N LEU A 19 38.49 -0.98 -47.23
CA LEU A 19 37.86 -2.02 -46.46
C LEU A 19 36.37 -1.71 -46.33
N PHE A 20 35.55 -2.35 -47.16
CA PHE A 20 34.11 -2.46 -46.88
C PHE A 20 33.90 -3.27 -45.60
N THR A 21 33.80 -2.59 -44.47
CA THR A 21 33.25 -3.18 -43.26
C THR A 21 31.75 -3.41 -43.49
N ASN A 22 31.37 -4.65 -43.77
CA ASN A 22 30.00 -5.09 -43.65
C ASN A 22 29.57 -4.89 -42.21
N VAL A 23 28.91 -3.76 -41.92
CA VAL A 23 28.13 -3.60 -40.70
C VAL A 23 26.99 -4.60 -40.82
N LEU A 24 27.15 -5.76 -40.20
CA LEU A 24 26.05 -6.64 -39.89
C LEU A 24 25.08 -5.82 -39.03
N VAL A 25 24.06 -5.23 -39.66
CA VAL A 25 22.89 -4.76 -38.97
C VAL A 25 22.32 -6.00 -38.31
N SER A 26 22.66 -6.18 -37.04
CA SER A 26 21.94 -7.13 -36.16
C SER A 26 20.47 -6.73 -36.30
N SER A 27 19.71 -7.49 -37.05
CA SER A 27 18.27 -7.41 -37.05
C SER A 27 17.88 -7.61 -35.61
N GLY A 28 17.46 -6.52 -34.92
CA GLY A 28 17.01 -6.59 -33.53
C GLY A 28 16.02 -7.71 -33.44
N ALA A 29 16.39 -8.78 -32.72
CA ALA A 29 15.46 -9.82 -32.38
C ALA A 29 14.24 -9.13 -31.79
N LYS A 30 13.06 -9.30 -32.39
CA LYS A 30 11.82 -8.89 -31.77
C LYS A 30 11.88 -9.42 -30.34
N PRO A 31 11.64 -8.55 -29.32
CA PRO A 31 11.63 -9.05 -27.97
C PRO A 31 10.68 -10.25 -27.92
N GLU A 32 11.15 -11.35 -27.35
CA GLU A 32 10.34 -12.54 -27.13
C GLU A 32 9.00 -12.09 -26.51
N PRO A 33 7.86 -12.52 -27.04
CA PRO A 33 6.58 -12.08 -26.54
C PRO A 33 6.49 -12.40 -25.05
N ARG A 34 6.21 -11.40 -24.23
CA ARG A 34 5.97 -11.56 -22.80
C ARG A 34 4.75 -12.47 -22.65
N GLN A 35 4.97 -13.74 -22.30
CA GLN A 35 3.86 -14.71 -22.22
C GLN A 35 2.85 -14.33 -21.14
N LEU A 36 3.34 -13.94 -19.95
CA LEU A 36 2.53 -13.45 -18.83
C LEU A 36 3.43 -12.73 -17.83
N VAL A 37 3.09 -11.48 -17.50
CA VAL A 37 3.70 -10.73 -16.40
C VAL A 37 2.61 -10.42 -15.38
N VAL A 38 2.91 -10.58 -14.10
CA VAL A 38 1.96 -10.31 -13.01
C VAL A 38 2.58 -9.36 -12.02
N HIS A 39 1.88 -8.27 -11.72
CA HIS A 39 2.26 -7.32 -10.68
C HIS A 39 1.21 -7.29 -9.58
N GLU A 40 1.68 -7.22 -8.35
CA GLU A 40 0.84 -7.06 -7.17
C GLU A 40 1.32 -5.88 -6.35
N TRP A 41 0.40 -5.02 -5.94
CA TRP A 41 0.67 -4.05 -4.90
C TRP A 41 -0.47 -3.99 -3.88
N GLY A 42 -0.14 -3.57 -2.68
CA GLY A 42 -1.09 -3.42 -1.59
C GLY A 42 -0.49 -2.70 -0.40
N THR A 43 -1.25 -2.56 0.67
CA THR A 43 -0.82 -1.90 1.90
C THR A 43 -1.11 -2.78 3.12
N PHE A 44 -0.16 -2.83 4.04
CA PHE A 44 -0.39 -3.30 5.40
C PHE A 44 -0.43 -2.10 6.35
N THR A 45 -1.44 -2.04 7.20
CA THR A 45 -1.55 -1.01 8.23
C THR A 45 -1.50 -1.64 9.61
N THR A 46 -0.60 -1.14 10.45
CA THR A 46 -0.45 -1.50 11.87
C THR A 46 -0.58 -0.25 12.74
N VAL A 47 -0.95 -0.44 14.00
CA VAL A 47 -1.04 0.65 14.99
C VAL A 47 -0.22 0.31 16.21
N SER A 48 0.54 1.26 16.72
CA SER A 48 1.31 1.12 17.96
C SER A 48 1.17 2.34 18.84
N THR A 49 1.36 2.14 20.13
CA THR A 49 1.50 3.21 21.10
C THR A 49 2.88 3.87 21.00
N VAL A 50 3.07 4.96 21.75
CA VAL A 50 4.33 5.72 21.77
C VAL A 50 5.53 4.87 22.19
N ASP A 51 5.34 3.87 23.03
CA ASP A 51 6.39 2.93 23.49
C ASP A 51 6.67 1.80 22.50
N GLY A 52 5.90 1.71 21.42
CA GLY A 52 6.02 0.67 20.39
C GLY A 52 5.18 -0.57 20.65
N SER A 53 4.33 -0.57 21.67
CA SER A 53 3.41 -1.67 21.91
C SER A 53 2.37 -1.74 20.80
N ALA A 54 2.28 -2.89 20.13
CA ALA A 54 1.30 -3.12 19.07
C ALA A 54 -0.12 -3.07 19.63
N GLN A 55 -1.01 -2.38 18.92
CA GLN A 55 -2.41 -2.23 19.31
C GLN A 55 -3.31 -3.11 18.44
N LEU A 56 -4.20 -3.83 19.09
CA LEU A 56 -5.34 -4.43 18.43
C LEU A 56 -6.36 -3.34 18.11
N TRP A 57 -6.79 -3.29 16.89
CA TRP A 57 -7.76 -2.31 16.41
C TRP A 57 -8.77 -2.94 15.44
N SER A 58 -9.91 -2.31 15.25
CA SER A 58 -10.96 -2.80 14.37
C SER A 58 -11.01 -1.97 13.09
N PRO A 59 -10.42 -2.46 12.02
CA PRO A 59 -10.43 -1.75 10.75
C PRO A 59 -11.78 -1.77 10.02
N LEU A 60 -12.76 -2.47 10.58
CA LEU A 60 -14.09 -2.65 9.99
C LEU A 60 -15.12 -1.61 10.47
N LEU A 61 -14.77 -0.80 11.45
CA LEU A 61 -15.60 0.32 11.89
C LEU A 61 -15.27 1.55 11.04
N GLY A 62 -16.14 1.87 10.13
CA GLY A 62 -16.04 3.01 9.22
C GLY A 62 -16.99 2.88 8.05
N PRO A 63 -17.25 3.96 7.29
CA PRO A 63 -18.04 3.89 6.08
C PRO A 63 -17.44 2.88 5.11
N SER A 64 -18.30 2.18 4.36
CA SER A 64 -17.82 1.26 3.34
C SER A 64 -17.14 2.05 2.23
N GLU A 65 -15.82 2.05 2.23
CA GLU A 65 -15.00 2.70 1.21
C GLU A 65 -14.99 1.93 -0.13
N LEU A 66 -15.58 0.73 -0.15
CA LEU A 66 -15.58 -0.15 -1.32
C LEU A 66 -16.93 -0.09 -2.06
N PRO A 67 -16.91 -0.25 -3.39
CA PRO A 67 -18.11 -0.36 -4.20
C PRO A 67 -19.03 -1.49 -3.74
N LYS A 68 -20.32 -1.36 -4.02
CA LYS A 68 -21.36 -2.33 -3.60
C LYS A 68 -21.22 -3.70 -4.26
N PHE A 69 -20.57 -3.78 -5.43
CA PHE A 69 -20.36 -5.04 -6.14
C PHE A 69 -19.20 -5.88 -5.57
N VAL A 70 -18.39 -5.34 -4.68
CA VAL A 70 -17.31 -6.07 -4.02
C VAL A 70 -17.88 -7.07 -3.03
N TYR A 71 -17.46 -8.33 -3.17
CA TYR A 71 -17.88 -9.42 -2.28
C TYR A 71 -17.29 -9.26 -0.88
N ARG A 72 -18.04 -9.72 0.12
CA ARG A 72 -17.63 -9.68 1.53
C ARG A 72 -17.87 -11.02 2.19
N SER A 73 -16.98 -11.39 3.09
CA SER A 73 -17.16 -12.57 3.93
C SER A 73 -18.31 -12.34 4.92
N ASN A 74 -19.24 -13.29 4.96
CA ASN A 74 -20.33 -13.32 5.95
C ASN A 74 -19.87 -13.74 7.35
N GLU A 75 -18.64 -14.24 7.47
CA GLU A 75 -18.06 -14.73 8.73
C GLU A 75 -17.62 -13.61 9.70
N ILE A 76 -17.71 -12.35 9.26
CA ILE A 76 -17.39 -11.20 10.10
C ILE A 76 -18.72 -10.67 10.65
N PRO A 77 -19.03 -10.89 11.94
CA PRO A 77 -20.22 -10.33 12.56
C PRO A 77 -20.16 -8.80 12.51
N GLN A 78 -21.03 -8.20 11.73
CA GLN A 78 -21.00 -6.76 11.46
C GLN A 78 -21.29 -5.87 12.68
N ARG A 79 -21.71 -6.40 13.83
CA ARG A 79 -22.23 -5.53 14.91
C ARG A 79 -21.90 -5.87 16.37
N TYR A 80 -21.55 -7.10 16.77
CA TYR A 80 -21.69 -7.45 18.20
C TYR A 80 -20.54 -8.22 18.87
N CYS A 81 -19.43 -8.45 18.22
CA CYS A 81 -18.34 -9.13 18.90
C CYS A 81 -17.25 -8.10 19.31
N GLY A 82 -17.20 -7.77 20.60
CA GLY A 82 -16.20 -6.84 21.15
C GLY A 82 -14.74 -7.27 20.95
N LYS A 83 -14.50 -8.51 20.50
CA LYS A 83 -13.18 -9.04 20.13
C LYS A 83 -13.10 -9.55 18.69
N CYS A 84 -14.23 -9.74 17.99
CA CYS A 84 -14.25 -10.16 16.60
C CYS A 84 -13.93 -8.97 15.69
N GLY A 85 -12.94 -9.10 14.85
CA GLY A 85 -12.50 -8.03 13.95
C GLY A 85 -11.37 -7.16 14.49
N LEU A 86 -10.92 -7.36 15.74
CA LEU A 86 -9.66 -6.80 16.19
C LEU A 86 -8.51 -7.54 15.55
N THR A 87 -7.51 -6.82 15.08
CA THR A 87 -6.35 -7.37 14.39
C THR A 87 -5.10 -6.52 14.69
N LEU A 88 -3.95 -7.12 14.61
CA LEU A 88 -2.67 -6.40 14.65
C LEU A 88 -2.38 -5.69 13.33
N ALA A 89 -2.72 -6.32 12.20
CA ALA A 89 -2.46 -5.76 10.88
C ALA A 89 -3.69 -5.90 9.98
N ARG A 90 -4.04 -4.82 9.29
CA ARG A 90 -4.97 -4.82 8.17
C ARG A 90 -4.19 -4.89 6.88
N MET A 91 -4.52 -5.85 6.04
CA MET A 91 -4.10 -5.92 4.66
C MET A 91 -5.12 -5.14 3.83
N GLU A 92 -4.68 -4.01 3.29
CA GLU A 92 -5.55 -3.09 2.56
C GLU A 92 -5.23 -3.17 1.07
N THR A 93 -6.25 -3.52 0.31
CA THR A 93 -6.28 -3.44 -1.15
C THR A 93 -5.06 -4.05 -1.87
N PRO A 94 -4.63 -5.30 -1.63
CA PRO A 94 -3.85 -5.98 -2.64
C PRO A 94 -4.65 -6.10 -3.93
N VAL A 95 -4.01 -5.74 -5.02
CA VAL A 95 -4.52 -5.90 -6.38
C VAL A 95 -3.48 -6.59 -7.23
N LEU A 96 -3.91 -7.55 -8.06
CA LEU A 96 -3.05 -8.25 -9.01
C LEU A 96 -3.42 -7.83 -10.42
N TYR A 97 -2.45 -7.29 -11.13
CA TYR A 97 -2.54 -6.94 -12.55
C TYR A 97 -1.89 -7.99 -13.43
N PHE A 98 -2.42 -8.12 -14.63
CA PHE A 98 -1.95 -9.09 -15.62
C PHE A 98 -1.60 -8.37 -16.91
N TYR A 99 -0.40 -8.64 -17.43
CA TYR A 99 0.10 -8.16 -18.71
C TYR A 99 0.39 -9.38 -19.57
N ALA A 100 -0.23 -9.45 -20.72
CA ALA A 100 -0.06 -10.54 -21.67
C ALA A 100 -0.15 -10.03 -23.09
N ASP A 101 0.54 -10.68 -24.04
CA ASP A 101 0.49 -10.32 -25.45
C ASP A 101 -0.67 -11.01 -26.18
N ARG A 102 -1.28 -11.99 -25.56
CA ARG A 102 -2.40 -12.78 -26.09
C ARG A 102 -3.38 -13.17 -25.01
N LYS A 103 -4.59 -13.56 -25.40
CA LYS A 103 -5.57 -14.14 -24.47
C LYS A 103 -4.96 -15.34 -23.77
N THR A 104 -5.03 -15.35 -22.44
CA THR A 104 -4.41 -16.36 -21.59
C THR A 104 -5.36 -16.74 -20.48
N ASP A 105 -5.64 -18.02 -20.31
CA ASP A 105 -6.41 -18.51 -19.15
C ASP A 105 -5.46 -18.66 -17.97
N VAL A 106 -5.84 -18.06 -16.83
CA VAL A 106 -4.99 -17.98 -15.63
C VAL A 106 -5.78 -18.44 -14.41
N SER A 107 -5.08 -19.06 -13.48
CA SER A 107 -5.61 -19.34 -12.14
C SER A 107 -4.67 -18.78 -11.09
N VAL A 108 -5.24 -18.19 -10.06
CA VAL A 108 -4.49 -17.60 -8.94
C VAL A 108 -5.01 -18.14 -7.62
N LYS A 109 -4.08 -18.53 -6.75
CA LYS A 109 -4.34 -18.86 -5.35
C LYS A 109 -3.49 -17.97 -4.48
N VAL A 110 -4.11 -17.33 -3.48
CA VAL A 110 -3.41 -16.58 -2.43
C VAL A 110 -3.77 -17.19 -1.08
N ASP A 111 -2.74 -17.48 -0.30
CA ASP A 111 -2.88 -17.94 1.08
C ASP A 111 -2.56 -16.80 2.04
N PHE A 112 -3.28 -16.72 3.16
CA PHE A 112 -3.02 -15.79 4.25
C PHE A 112 -3.00 -16.56 5.58
N PRO A 113 -1.92 -17.33 5.88
CA PRO A 113 -1.90 -18.33 6.95
C PRO A 113 -2.20 -17.78 8.35
N HIS A 114 -1.80 -16.52 8.62
CA HIS A 114 -2.01 -15.85 9.91
C HIS A 114 -3.11 -14.79 9.84
N GLY A 115 -4.06 -14.96 8.92
CA GLY A 115 -5.13 -14.01 8.71
C GLY A 115 -6.36 -14.64 8.05
N ARG A 116 -7.26 -13.79 7.65
CA ARG A 116 -8.46 -14.15 6.91
C ARG A 116 -8.76 -13.10 5.84
N ILE A 117 -9.29 -13.56 4.71
CA ILE A 117 -9.77 -12.70 3.63
C ILE A 117 -11.16 -12.18 4.02
N THR A 118 -11.38 -10.89 3.84
CA THR A 118 -12.61 -10.21 4.25
C THR A 118 -13.42 -9.69 3.07
N GLU A 119 -12.77 -9.16 2.04
CA GLU A 119 -13.41 -8.66 0.82
C GLU A 119 -12.60 -9.07 -0.42
N TRP A 120 -13.29 -9.24 -1.56
CA TRP A 120 -12.66 -9.59 -2.84
C TRP A 120 -13.53 -9.25 -4.05
N TYR A 121 -12.90 -9.13 -5.22
CA TYR A 121 -13.57 -9.00 -6.51
C TYR A 121 -12.59 -9.36 -7.65
N PRO A 122 -13.01 -10.02 -8.73
CA PRO A 122 -14.30 -10.66 -9.00
C PRO A 122 -14.60 -11.85 -8.08
N GLN A 123 -15.74 -12.54 -8.34
CA GLN A 123 -16.16 -13.71 -7.57
C GLN A 123 -15.03 -14.74 -7.45
N ALA A 124 -14.78 -15.24 -6.25
CA ALA A 124 -13.74 -16.21 -5.97
C ALA A 124 -14.25 -17.34 -5.08
N ARG A 125 -13.52 -18.44 -5.03
CA ARG A 125 -13.69 -19.46 -4.01
C ARG A 125 -12.88 -19.06 -2.78
N LEU A 126 -13.57 -18.83 -1.68
CA LEU A 126 -12.98 -18.51 -0.39
C LEU A 126 -13.04 -19.72 0.55
N ASP A 127 -11.93 -19.99 1.20
CA ASP A 127 -11.79 -21.00 2.25
C ASP A 127 -10.96 -20.37 3.40
N SER A 128 -11.67 -19.73 4.34
CA SER A 128 -11.11 -19.03 5.51
C SER A 128 -9.93 -18.10 5.17
N SER A 129 -8.72 -18.65 5.14
CA SER A 129 -7.47 -17.90 4.87
C SER A 129 -6.95 -18.04 3.44
N THR A 130 -7.65 -18.77 2.57
CA THR A 130 -7.23 -19.01 1.18
C THR A 130 -8.29 -18.51 0.21
N ILE A 131 -7.87 -17.74 -0.78
CA ILE A 131 -8.73 -17.30 -1.89
C ILE A 131 -8.21 -17.85 -3.21
N ARG A 132 -9.14 -18.29 -4.09
CA ARG A 132 -8.84 -18.85 -5.42
C ARG A 132 -9.73 -18.24 -6.47
N TRP A 133 -9.09 -17.77 -7.55
CA TRP A 133 -9.72 -17.45 -8.83
C TRP A 133 -9.25 -18.49 -9.83
N GLU A 134 -10.17 -19.28 -10.36
CA GLU A 134 -9.84 -20.41 -11.23
C GLU A 134 -10.30 -20.12 -12.67
N ASN A 135 -9.40 -20.35 -13.64
CA ASN A 135 -9.68 -20.29 -15.07
C ASN A 135 -10.35 -18.97 -15.53
N PHE A 136 -9.88 -17.84 -15.02
CA PHE A 136 -10.26 -16.54 -15.60
C PHE A 136 -9.38 -16.23 -16.81
N ARG A 137 -9.90 -15.40 -17.72
CA ARG A 137 -9.21 -15.05 -18.95
C ARG A 137 -8.62 -13.65 -18.86
N VAL A 138 -7.33 -13.54 -19.10
CA VAL A 138 -6.64 -12.26 -19.37
C VAL A 138 -6.86 -11.92 -20.84
N GLU A 139 -7.44 -10.75 -21.13
CA GLU A 139 -7.88 -10.37 -22.49
C GLU A 139 -7.25 -9.03 -22.93
N PRO A 140 -6.00 -9.05 -23.43
CA PRO A 140 -5.37 -7.84 -23.93
C PRO A 140 -6.21 -7.19 -25.06
N GLY A 141 -6.41 -5.87 -24.95
CA GLY A 141 -7.19 -5.11 -25.96
C GLY A 141 -8.71 -5.33 -25.90
N ALA A 142 -9.23 -6.05 -24.91
CA ALA A 142 -10.66 -6.15 -24.74
C ALA A 142 -11.28 -4.78 -24.37
N LYS A 143 -12.50 -4.54 -24.86
CA LYS A 143 -13.24 -3.34 -24.45
C LYS A 143 -13.58 -3.43 -22.97
N GLU A 144 -13.32 -2.36 -22.25
CA GLU A 144 -13.61 -2.27 -20.83
C GLU A 144 -15.12 -2.14 -20.58
N GLY A 145 -15.65 -3.02 -19.74
CA GLY A 145 -17.05 -3.08 -19.30
C GLY A 145 -17.13 -3.28 -17.78
N PHE A 146 -16.29 -2.58 -17.03
CA PHE A 146 -16.13 -2.77 -15.59
C PHE A 146 -17.38 -2.32 -14.81
N SER A 147 -17.73 -3.09 -13.79
CA SER A 147 -18.81 -2.73 -12.87
C SER A 147 -18.55 -1.40 -12.18
N THR A 148 -19.60 -0.62 -11.98
CA THR A 148 -19.54 0.66 -11.25
C THR A 148 -20.81 0.88 -10.44
N ASP A 149 -20.69 1.49 -9.26
CA ASP A 149 -21.81 1.98 -8.47
C ASP A 149 -21.82 3.52 -8.40
N HIS A 150 -20.95 4.16 -9.20
CA HIS A 150 -20.78 5.62 -9.27
C HIS A 150 -20.42 6.29 -7.93
N SER A 151 -19.96 5.53 -6.93
CA SER A 151 -19.46 6.08 -5.68
C SER A 151 -18.09 6.73 -5.87
N LYS A 152 -17.68 7.57 -4.90
CA LYS A 152 -16.33 8.16 -4.85
C LYS A 152 -15.33 7.21 -4.14
N SER A 153 -15.41 5.92 -4.43
CA SER A 153 -14.56 4.93 -3.81
C SER A 153 -13.11 5.06 -4.27
N HIS A 154 -12.18 4.89 -3.34
CA HIS A 154 -10.74 4.77 -3.63
C HIS A 154 -10.39 3.49 -4.41
N TYR A 155 -11.34 2.59 -4.63
CA TYR A 155 -11.19 1.39 -5.46
C TYR A 155 -10.90 1.73 -6.94
N TYR A 156 -11.59 2.74 -7.49
CA TYR A 156 -11.56 3.03 -8.92
C TYR A 156 -10.22 3.54 -9.47
N PRO A 157 -9.43 4.36 -8.74
CA PRO A 157 -8.11 4.76 -9.23
C PRO A 157 -7.17 3.61 -9.57
N ALA A 158 -7.34 2.44 -8.93
CA ALA A 158 -6.56 1.24 -9.25
C ALA A 158 -6.77 0.73 -10.69
N ARG A 159 -7.83 1.16 -11.40
CA ARG A 159 -8.06 0.84 -12.81
C ARG A 159 -7.20 1.65 -13.78
N GLU A 160 -6.54 2.71 -13.33
CA GLU A 160 -5.79 3.64 -14.17
C GLU A 160 -4.39 3.09 -14.52
N THR A 161 -4.35 1.89 -15.10
CA THR A 161 -3.13 1.18 -15.50
C THR A 161 -3.23 0.66 -16.92
N ASP A 162 -2.11 0.17 -17.47
CA ASP A 162 -2.08 -0.49 -18.79
C ASP A 162 -2.28 -2.02 -18.69
N ALA A 163 -2.68 -2.54 -17.55
CA ALA A 163 -2.95 -3.96 -17.37
C ALA A 163 -4.08 -4.44 -18.30
N ALA A 164 -4.00 -5.67 -18.74
CA ALA A 164 -5.06 -6.27 -19.53
C ALA A 164 -6.31 -6.49 -18.68
N PRO A 165 -7.52 -6.25 -19.20
CA PRO A 165 -8.75 -6.68 -18.55
C PRO A 165 -8.76 -8.19 -18.31
N ILE A 166 -9.36 -8.58 -17.20
CA ILE A 166 -9.63 -9.98 -16.87
C ILE A 166 -11.12 -10.25 -16.96
N GLN A 167 -11.49 -11.43 -17.44
CA GLN A 167 -12.87 -11.90 -17.55
C GLN A 167 -13.04 -13.17 -16.73
N LEU A 168 -13.93 -13.14 -15.75
CA LEU A 168 -14.33 -14.30 -14.98
C LEU A 168 -15.85 -14.47 -15.05
N LYS A 169 -16.32 -15.48 -15.75
CA LYS A 169 -17.76 -15.64 -16.03
C LYS A 169 -18.35 -14.38 -16.66
N THR A 170 -19.26 -13.70 -15.96
CA THR A 170 -19.94 -12.46 -16.37
C THR A 170 -19.25 -11.20 -15.83
N GLU A 171 -18.24 -11.34 -14.98
CA GLU A 171 -17.55 -10.22 -14.34
C GLU A 171 -16.28 -9.87 -15.08
N GLN A 172 -16.09 -8.59 -15.33
CA GLN A 172 -14.88 -8.04 -15.93
C GLN A 172 -14.26 -7.00 -15.01
N GLU A 173 -12.93 -7.05 -14.87
CA GLU A 173 -12.18 -6.08 -14.08
C GLU A 173 -10.78 -5.88 -14.67
N LYS A 174 -10.05 -4.85 -14.19
CA LYS A 174 -8.66 -4.58 -14.54
C LYS A 174 -7.68 -5.41 -13.70
N PHE A 175 -8.11 -5.93 -12.55
CA PHE A 175 -7.29 -6.61 -11.55
C PHE A 175 -8.10 -7.61 -10.73
N LEU A 176 -7.41 -8.53 -10.06
CA LEU A 176 -7.99 -9.25 -8.93
C LEU A 176 -7.77 -8.43 -7.66
N PHE A 177 -8.84 -8.19 -6.93
CA PHE A 177 -8.83 -7.45 -5.66
C PHE A 177 -9.09 -8.37 -4.49
N TYR A 178 -8.37 -8.18 -3.39
CA TYR A 178 -8.69 -8.82 -2.12
C TYR A 178 -8.24 -7.96 -0.94
N ARG A 179 -8.77 -8.25 0.24
CA ARG A 179 -8.50 -7.53 1.48
C ARG A 179 -8.57 -8.51 2.64
N GLY A 180 -7.89 -8.22 3.76
CA GLY A 180 -7.89 -9.14 4.88
C GLY A 180 -7.41 -8.53 6.19
N LEU A 181 -7.57 -9.32 7.25
CA LEU A 181 -7.15 -9.03 8.62
C LEU A 181 -6.22 -10.12 9.09
N GLY A 182 -5.12 -9.77 9.74
CA GLY A 182 -4.17 -10.77 10.22
C GLY A 182 -3.43 -10.37 11.50
N ASP A 183 -3.14 -11.39 12.30
CA ASP A 183 -2.30 -11.24 13.47
C ASP A 183 -0.85 -11.57 13.10
N ILE A 184 -0.30 -10.68 12.27
CA ILE A 184 1.06 -10.80 11.73
C ILE A 184 1.98 -9.76 12.36
N THR A 185 3.21 -10.17 12.61
CA THR A 185 4.28 -9.26 13.02
C THR A 185 5.08 -8.86 11.79
N LEU A 186 5.11 -7.57 11.49
CA LEU A 186 5.90 -7.01 10.41
C LEU A 186 7.33 -6.69 10.87
N PRO A 187 8.32 -6.65 9.96
CA PRO A 187 9.74 -6.59 10.32
C PRO A 187 10.15 -5.27 10.96
N LEU A 188 9.41 -4.19 10.75
CA LEU A 188 9.74 -2.88 11.30
C LEU A 188 8.89 -2.58 12.54
N SER A 189 9.52 -2.45 13.70
CA SER A 189 8.91 -1.85 14.88
C SER A 189 9.17 -0.34 14.93
N VAL A 190 8.18 0.40 15.46
CA VAL A 190 8.23 1.86 15.56
C VAL A 190 7.85 2.29 16.97
N LYS A 191 8.59 3.26 17.54
CA LYS A 191 8.30 3.87 18.85
C LYS A 191 8.79 5.32 18.86
N MET A 192 8.40 6.07 19.88
CA MET A 192 8.95 7.41 20.13
C MET A 192 9.83 7.39 21.38
N ALA A 193 10.99 8.03 21.28
CA ALA A 193 11.86 8.25 22.42
C ALA A 193 12.64 9.58 22.24
N GLY A 194 12.69 10.40 23.28
CA GLY A 194 13.43 11.67 23.25
C GLY A 194 13.00 12.63 22.13
N GLY A 195 11.70 12.64 21.75
CA GLY A 195 11.17 13.45 20.67
C GLY A 195 11.49 12.95 19.26
N LYS A 196 12.14 11.78 19.14
CA LYS A 196 12.48 11.13 17.87
C LYS A 196 11.61 9.91 17.62
N VAL A 197 11.47 9.55 16.35
CA VAL A 197 10.89 8.28 15.91
C VAL A 197 12.02 7.26 15.83
N ILE A 198 11.94 6.22 16.64
CA ILE A 198 12.88 5.12 16.63
C ILE A 198 12.28 4.00 15.78
N VAL A 199 12.98 3.62 14.74
CA VAL A 199 12.62 2.52 13.85
C VAL A 199 13.62 1.40 14.00
N ASN A 200 13.17 0.14 14.07
CA ASN A 200 14.05 -1.03 14.17
C ASN A 200 13.56 -2.14 13.24
N SER A 201 14.41 -2.53 12.31
CA SER A 201 14.09 -3.53 11.27
C SER A 201 14.36 -4.98 11.69
N ALA A 202 14.64 -5.24 12.96
CA ALA A 202 14.97 -6.56 13.47
C ALA A 202 16.06 -7.30 12.63
N GLY A 203 17.02 -6.53 12.08
CA GLY A 203 18.11 -7.04 11.25
C GLY A 203 17.77 -7.27 9.78
N GLN A 204 16.52 -7.13 9.37
CA GLN A 204 16.15 -7.13 7.95
C GLN A 204 16.59 -5.82 7.28
N GLU A 205 16.88 -5.90 6.00
CA GLU A 205 17.22 -4.73 5.21
C GLU A 205 15.95 -4.10 4.63
N ILE A 206 15.72 -2.84 4.96
CA ILE A 206 14.63 -2.01 4.42
C ILE A 206 15.29 -0.95 3.52
N ALA A 207 14.87 -0.87 2.26
CA ALA A 207 15.50 0.01 1.29
C ALA A 207 15.35 1.49 1.64
N GLN A 208 14.19 1.88 2.16
CA GLN A 208 13.87 3.26 2.54
C GLN A 208 12.78 3.28 3.61
N VAL A 209 12.88 4.22 4.54
CA VAL A 209 11.88 4.51 5.56
C VAL A 209 11.47 5.97 5.44
N ILE A 210 10.17 6.24 5.41
CA ILE A 210 9.60 7.59 5.36
C ILE A 210 8.82 7.82 6.64
N VAL A 211 9.26 8.78 7.44
CA VAL A 211 8.49 9.28 8.59
C VAL A 211 7.65 10.44 8.10
N PHE A 212 6.35 10.32 8.23
CA PHE A 212 5.36 11.35 7.86
C PHE A 212 4.57 11.78 9.09
N GLU A 213 4.37 13.07 9.23
CA GLU A 213 3.47 13.61 10.23
C GLU A 213 2.59 14.69 9.62
N LYS A 214 1.30 14.64 9.93
CA LYS A 214 0.39 15.76 9.74
C LYS A 214 -0.16 16.18 11.09
N ARG A 215 -0.07 17.47 11.38
CA ARG A 215 -0.52 18.08 12.63
C ARG A 215 -1.15 19.44 12.35
N ASP A 216 -2.37 19.62 12.82
CA ASP A 216 -3.14 20.86 12.62
C ASP A 216 -3.24 21.25 11.13
N GLY A 217 -3.43 20.25 10.26
CA GLY A 217 -3.53 20.41 8.81
C GLY A 217 -2.20 20.60 8.08
N ARG A 218 -1.07 20.75 8.80
CA ARG A 218 0.27 20.94 8.22
C ARG A 218 1.02 19.62 8.13
N ALA A 219 1.59 19.34 6.99
CA ALA A 219 2.33 18.12 6.74
C ALA A 219 3.85 18.34 6.77
N GLY A 220 4.55 17.28 7.17
CA GLY A 220 6.01 17.21 7.05
C GLY A 220 6.45 15.76 6.93
N TRP A 221 7.65 15.55 6.40
CA TRP A 221 8.23 14.20 6.29
C TRP A 221 9.74 14.23 6.42
N ARG A 222 10.29 13.06 6.72
CA ARG A 222 11.72 12.78 6.62
C ARG A 222 11.92 11.45 5.96
N ILE A 223 12.88 11.40 5.07
CA ILE A 223 13.30 10.19 4.39
C ILE A 223 14.60 9.74 5.02
N HIS A 224 14.61 8.48 5.47
CA HIS A 224 15.80 7.75 5.86
C HIS A 224 16.06 6.69 4.79
N GLY A 225 17.24 6.67 4.24
CA GLY A 225 17.62 5.69 3.23
C GLY A 225 17.62 4.27 3.79
N LYS A 226 18.56 3.46 3.32
CA LYS A 226 18.68 2.06 3.71
C LYS A 226 18.78 1.89 5.24
N LEU A 227 17.90 1.06 5.79
CA LEU A 227 17.88 0.72 7.22
C LEU A 227 18.23 -0.76 7.41
N LYS A 228 19.16 -1.02 8.34
CA LYS A 228 19.43 -2.36 8.87
C LYS A 228 19.72 -2.23 10.37
N GLY A 229 18.85 -2.78 11.20
CA GLY A 229 18.89 -2.58 12.65
C GLY A 229 18.06 -1.37 13.09
N GLU A 230 18.58 -0.56 13.99
CA GLU A 230 17.86 0.58 14.60
C GLU A 230 18.37 1.93 14.06
N ALA A 231 17.45 2.85 13.87
CA ALA A 231 17.74 4.26 13.59
C ALA A 231 16.82 5.19 14.38
N ALA A 232 17.35 6.35 14.78
CA ALA A 232 16.62 7.41 15.44
C ALA A 232 16.42 8.58 14.45
N ILE A 233 15.19 8.77 14.00
CA ILE A 233 14.83 9.78 13.01
C ILE A 233 14.14 10.95 13.72
N ASP A 234 14.57 12.16 13.43
CA ASP A 234 13.92 13.35 13.99
C ASP A 234 12.47 13.44 13.51
N ARG A 235 11.57 13.86 14.40
CA ARG A 235 10.18 14.14 14.03
C ARG A 235 10.14 15.21 12.93
N PRO A 236 9.32 15.04 11.88
CA PRO A 236 9.28 15.98 10.76
C PRO A 236 8.91 17.40 11.18
N ALA A 237 9.55 18.40 10.57
CA ALA A 237 9.06 19.78 10.65
C ALA A 237 7.82 19.92 9.76
N SER A 238 6.78 20.59 10.26
CA SER A 238 5.55 20.85 9.51
C SER A 238 5.79 22.04 8.56
N ASP A 239 5.48 21.88 7.27
CA ASP A 239 5.44 22.91 6.20
C ASP A 239 6.13 22.48 4.91
N GLN A 240 6.07 21.18 4.60
CA GLN A 240 6.59 20.65 3.34
C GLN A 240 5.44 20.39 2.36
N PRO A 241 5.61 20.69 1.06
CA PRO A 241 4.58 20.42 0.06
C PRO A 241 4.34 18.92 -0.08
N LEU A 242 3.13 18.46 0.13
CA LEU A 242 2.77 17.04 0.03
C LEU A 242 3.09 16.44 -1.34
N GLU A 243 2.96 17.22 -2.41
CA GLU A 243 3.21 16.76 -3.78
C GLU A 243 4.65 16.24 -3.97
N SER A 244 5.64 16.84 -3.31
CA SER A 244 7.02 16.35 -3.37
C SER A 244 7.16 14.96 -2.74
N LEU A 245 6.42 14.68 -1.67
CA LEU A 245 6.40 13.35 -1.06
C LEU A 245 5.70 12.33 -1.97
N LEU A 246 4.61 12.73 -2.64
CA LEU A 246 3.92 11.83 -3.58
C LEU A 246 4.85 11.39 -4.70
N CYS A 247 5.60 12.33 -5.31
CA CYS A 247 6.60 12.02 -6.33
C CYS A 247 7.70 11.08 -5.81
N GLU A 248 8.17 11.28 -4.59
CA GLU A 248 9.18 10.41 -3.96
C GLU A 248 8.64 9.00 -3.74
N ILE A 249 7.41 8.87 -3.25
CA ILE A 249 6.76 7.56 -3.08
C ILE A 249 6.57 6.87 -4.44
N GLU A 250 6.08 7.57 -5.46
CA GLU A 250 5.93 7.02 -6.81
C GLU A 250 7.28 6.54 -7.35
N GLY A 251 8.34 7.34 -7.22
CA GLY A 251 9.71 6.96 -7.60
C GLY A 251 10.19 5.70 -6.88
N THR A 252 9.92 5.61 -5.58
CA THR A 252 10.25 4.43 -4.77
C THR A 252 9.51 3.19 -5.26
N LEU A 253 8.22 3.30 -5.55
CA LEU A 253 7.39 2.19 -6.04
C LEU A 253 7.88 1.69 -7.41
N VAL A 254 8.23 2.61 -8.32
CA VAL A 254 8.82 2.27 -9.62
C VAL A 254 10.17 1.58 -9.45
N ALA A 255 11.01 2.05 -8.53
CA ALA A 255 12.31 1.42 -8.22
C ALA A 255 12.15 0.00 -7.65
N GLN A 256 10.98 -0.34 -7.06
CA GLN A 256 10.63 -1.69 -6.61
C GLN A 256 10.03 -2.57 -7.71
N GLY A 257 9.91 -2.07 -8.93
CA GLY A 257 9.50 -2.82 -10.11
C GLY A 257 8.07 -2.56 -10.60
N LEU A 258 7.28 -1.70 -9.94
CA LEU A 258 5.98 -1.32 -10.49
C LEU A 258 6.12 -0.45 -11.75
N TYR A 259 5.19 -0.60 -12.67
CA TYR A 259 5.11 0.32 -13.80
C TYR A 259 4.68 1.73 -13.34
N PRO A 260 5.09 2.81 -14.04
CA PRO A 260 4.78 4.18 -13.61
C PRO A 260 3.28 4.43 -13.36
N LYS A 261 2.40 3.89 -14.21
CA LYS A 261 0.95 4.04 -14.01
C LYS A 261 0.42 3.27 -12.79
N GLU A 262 1.03 2.12 -12.45
CA GLU A 262 0.66 1.38 -11.23
C GLU A 262 1.08 2.16 -9.98
N ALA A 263 2.28 2.73 -9.96
CA ALA A 263 2.75 3.56 -8.86
C ALA A 263 1.85 4.78 -8.66
N ALA A 264 1.51 5.50 -9.74
CA ALA A 264 0.58 6.63 -9.70
C ALA A 264 -0.83 6.21 -9.25
N ALA A 265 -1.34 5.07 -9.74
CA ALA A 265 -2.64 4.51 -9.35
C ALA A 265 -2.67 4.15 -7.86
N MET A 266 -1.60 3.54 -7.33
CA MET A 266 -1.47 3.22 -5.91
C MET A 266 -1.48 4.48 -5.05
N VAL A 267 -0.66 5.49 -5.38
CA VAL A 267 -0.61 6.76 -4.65
C VAL A 267 -1.97 7.46 -4.71
N LYS A 268 -2.62 7.52 -5.87
CA LYS A 268 -3.97 8.10 -6.04
C LYS A 268 -5.02 7.36 -5.22
N THR A 269 -4.98 6.03 -5.19
CA THR A 269 -5.88 5.19 -4.37
C THR A 269 -5.79 5.56 -2.89
N TRP A 270 -4.58 5.78 -2.39
CA TRP A 270 -4.34 5.95 -0.97
C TRP A 270 -4.15 7.39 -0.51
N ARG A 271 -4.13 8.37 -1.43
CA ARG A 271 -3.88 9.79 -1.12
C ARG A 271 -4.72 10.32 0.03
N GLY A 272 -6.01 9.97 0.06
CA GLY A 272 -6.94 10.43 1.09
C GLY A 272 -6.69 9.85 2.48
N SER A 273 -6.14 8.63 2.57
CA SER A 273 -5.97 7.92 3.84
C SER A 273 -4.52 7.89 4.35
N TRP A 274 -3.53 7.85 3.46
CA TRP A 274 -2.13 7.81 3.89
C TRP A 274 -1.67 9.11 4.58
N PHE A 275 -2.30 10.24 4.23
CA PHE A 275 -1.88 11.57 4.67
C PHE A 275 -2.91 12.26 5.58
N GLU A 276 -3.64 11.46 6.38
CA GLU A 276 -4.51 11.93 7.46
C GLU A 276 -3.68 12.54 8.61
N GLU A 277 -4.35 13.25 9.54
CA GLU A 277 -3.74 13.69 10.80
C GLU A 277 -3.08 12.51 11.53
N GLY A 278 -1.93 12.76 12.17
CA GLY A 278 -1.18 11.77 12.93
C GLY A 278 0.25 11.57 12.46
N LEU A 279 0.96 10.70 13.17
CA LEU A 279 2.36 10.34 12.93
C LEU A 279 2.43 8.89 12.46
N ARG A 280 3.14 8.65 11.35
CA ARG A 280 3.29 7.31 10.78
C ARG A 280 4.60 7.12 10.05
N VAL A 281 4.92 5.85 9.87
CA VAL A 281 6.11 5.41 9.14
C VAL A 281 5.67 4.58 7.93
N PHE A 282 6.17 4.93 6.75
CA PHE A 282 6.01 4.14 5.53
C PHE A 282 7.31 3.44 5.16
N TYR A 283 7.20 2.23 4.67
CA TYR A 283 8.28 1.49 4.04
C TYR A 283 7.73 0.42 3.10
N VAL A 284 8.52 -0.02 2.14
CA VAL A 284 8.16 -1.17 1.31
C VAL A 284 8.59 -2.44 2.03
N LEU A 285 7.66 -3.37 2.18
CA LEU A 285 7.90 -4.67 2.82
C LEU A 285 8.89 -5.48 1.98
N PRO A 286 9.96 -6.05 2.56
CA PRO A 286 10.87 -6.91 1.82
C PRO A 286 10.13 -8.06 1.12
N ARG A 287 10.52 -8.35 -0.12
CA ARG A 287 9.87 -9.37 -0.96
C ARG A 287 9.73 -10.73 -0.25
N ALA A 288 10.78 -11.19 0.41
CA ALA A 288 10.75 -12.45 1.15
C ALA A 288 9.71 -12.46 2.28
N THR A 289 9.49 -11.32 2.95
CA THR A 289 8.45 -11.18 3.97
C THR A 289 7.06 -11.18 3.33
N THR A 290 6.88 -10.49 2.21
CA THR A 290 5.62 -10.53 1.45
C THR A 290 5.26 -11.96 1.06
N ASP A 291 6.21 -12.71 0.52
CA ASP A 291 6.00 -14.10 0.09
C ASP A 291 5.69 -15.05 1.27
N ALA A 292 6.26 -14.78 2.45
CA ALA A 292 5.98 -15.55 3.66
C ALA A 292 4.59 -15.23 4.25
N VAL A 293 4.17 -13.97 4.24
CA VAL A 293 2.89 -13.51 4.79
C VAL A 293 1.73 -13.84 3.86
N LEU A 294 1.94 -13.72 2.55
CA LEU A 294 0.95 -13.95 1.50
C LEU A 294 1.53 -14.89 0.42
N PRO A 295 1.70 -16.19 0.70
CA PRO A 295 2.08 -17.14 -0.32
C PRO A 295 1.11 -17.09 -1.51
N ILE A 296 1.65 -17.04 -2.72
CA ILE A 296 0.88 -16.96 -3.96
C ILE A 296 1.28 -18.06 -4.93
N SER A 297 0.30 -18.62 -5.64
CA SER A 297 0.51 -19.56 -6.74
C SER A 297 -0.28 -19.10 -7.95
N ILE A 298 0.37 -19.04 -9.11
CA ILE A 298 -0.20 -18.59 -10.38
C ILE A 298 0.05 -19.66 -11.44
N SER A 299 -0.97 -20.01 -12.19
CA SER A 299 -0.88 -20.97 -13.29
C SER A 299 -1.55 -20.40 -14.55
N PRO A 300 -0.86 -20.36 -15.72
CA PRO A 300 0.54 -20.76 -15.89
C PRO A 300 1.49 -19.87 -15.10
N MET A 301 2.68 -20.38 -14.81
CA MET A 301 3.69 -19.60 -14.10
C MET A 301 4.07 -18.36 -14.91
N PRO A 302 3.98 -17.15 -14.33
CA PRO A 302 4.35 -15.94 -15.04
C PRO A 302 5.86 -15.87 -15.30
N THR A 303 6.24 -15.22 -16.39
CA THR A 303 7.65 -14.93 -16.70
C THR A 303 8.27 -13.91 -15.74
N GLU A 304 7.43 -13.06 -15.17
CA GLU A 304 7.80 -12.07 -14.16
C GLU A 304 6.68 -11.91 -13.12
N LEU A 305 7.05 -11.87 -11.85
CA LEU A 305 6.15 -11.61 -10.73
C LEU A 305 6.75 -10.52 -9.84
N VAL A 306 6.19 -9.32 -9.94
CA VAL A 306 6.52 -8.19 -9.05
C VAL A 306 5.49 -8.12 -7.93
N ARG A 307 5.94 -7.93 -6.69
CA ARG A 307 5.08 -7.80 -5.51
C ARG A 307 5.58 -6.68 -4.62
N VAL A 308 4.81 -5.60 -4.50
CA VAL A 308 5.19 -4.39 -3.75
C VAL A 308 4.13 -4.09 -2.71
N MET A 309 4.44 -4.36 -1.44
CA MET A 309 3.56 -4.07 -0.32
C MET A 309 4.11 -2.90 0.49
N VAL A 310 3.38 -1.79 0.50
CA VAL A 310 3.71 -0.66 1.38
C VAL A 310 3.18 -0.96 2.77
N THR A 311 4.00 -0.76 3.77
CA THR A 311 3.56 -0.81 5.17
C THR A 311 3.36 0.60 5.69
N ARG A 312 2.22 0.82 6.33
CA ARG A 312 1.87 2.00 7.12
C ARG A 312 1.87 1.61 8.58
N ALA A 313 2.86 2.07 9.34
CA ALA A 313 2.93 1.88 10.78
C ALA A 313 2.48 3.18 11.46
N GLU A 314 1.27 3.21 12.02
CA GLU A 314 0.69 4.36 12.71
C GLU A 314 1.16 4.40 14.15
N ILE A 315 1.50 5.58 14.65
CA ILE A 315 1.92 5.81 16.04
C ILE A 315 0.89 6.69 16.74
N ILE A 316 0.27 6.16 17.79
CA ILE A 316 -0.58 6.96 18.67
C ILE A 316 0.33 7.84 19.53
N THR A 317 0.40 9.14 19.23
CA THR A 317 1.21 10.07 20.00
C THR A 317 0.51 10.47 21.30
N PRO A 318 1.24 10.93 22.35
CA PRO A 318 0.63 11.43 23.57
C PRO A 318 -0.32 12.61 23.35
N GLU A 319 -0.03 13.43 22.34
CA GLU A 319 -0.89 14.56 21.95
C GLU A 319 -2.22 14.05 21.40
N MET A 320 -2.19 13.09 20.47
CA MET A 320 -3.36 12.44 19.90
C MET A 320 -4.19 11.77 20.99
N GLU A 321 -3.55 10.99 21.86
CA GLU A 321 -4.25 10.30 22.97
C GLU A 321 -4.98 11.31 23.86
N ARG A 322 -4.30 12.36 24.31
CA ARG A 322 -4.92 13.42 25.13
C ARG A 322 -6.10 14.09 24.44
N THR A 323 -5.97 14.41 23.16
CA THR A 323 -7.02 15.09 22.38
C THR A 323 -8.25 14.19 22.22
N VAL A 324 -8.04 12.91 21.88
CA VAL A 324 -9.14 11.94 21.73
C VAL A 324 -9.84 11.67 23.05
N LEU A 325 -9.10 11.53 24.15
CA LEU A 325 -9.68 11.34 25.51
C LEU A 325 -10.44 12.60 25.98
N ALA A 326 -9.92 13.80 25.69
CA ALA A 326 -10.64 15.05 25.98
C ALA A 326 -11.95 15.12 25.19
N ALA A 327 -11.96 14.73 23.92
CA ALA A 327 -13.19 14.65 23.12
C ALA A 327 -14.16 13.62 23.68
N ALA A 328 -13.70 12.46 24.16
CA ALA A 328 -14.56 11.48 24.81
C ALA A 328 -15.23 12.04 26.09
N ASN A 329 -14.51 12.82 26.89
CA ASN A 329 -15.08 13.51 28.05
C ASN A 329 -16.08 14.61 27.63
N GLN A 330 -15.76 15.38 26.58
CA GLN A 330 -16.67 16.42 26.05
C GLN A 330 -17.96 15.84 25.46
N PHE A 331 -17.95 14.62 24.95
CA PHE A 331 -19.13 13.95 24.42
C PHE A 331 -20.17 13.65 25.52
N ASN A 332 -19.77 13.66 26.81
CA ASN A 332 -20.65 13.52 27.95
C ASN A 332 -21.45 14.81 28.28
N ASP A 333 -21.09 15.93 27.66
CA ASP A 333 -21.79 17.21 27.86
C ASP A 333 -23.24 17.11 27.31
N PRO A 334 -24.24 17.61 28.04
CA PRO A 334 -25.64 17.64 27.55
C PRO A 334 -25.83 18.51 26.29
N SER A 335 -24.95 19.48 26.03
CA SER A 335 -25.02 20.35 24.85
C SER A 335 -24.82 19.57 23.55
N PRO A 336 -25.76 19.69 22.58
CA PRO A 336 -25.58 19.11 21.26
C PRO A 336 -24.34 19.64 20.53
N GLU A 337 -23.99 20.91 20.72
CA GLU A 337 -22.84 21.57 20.12
C GLU A 337 -21.53 20.95 20.64
N SER A 338 -21.44 20.71 21.96
CA SER A 338 -20.27 20.05 22.57
C SER A 338 -20.10 18.64 22.03
N ARG A 339 -21.19 17.86 21.92
CA ARG A 339 -21.15 16.52 21.34
C ARG A 339 -20.74 16.52 19.86
N ALA A 340 -21.26 17.46 19.07
CA ALA A 340 -20.87 17.60 17.66
C ALA A 340 -19.37 17.95 17.51
N ALA A 341 -18.84 18.82 18.37
CA ALA A 341 -17.42 19.18 18.42
C ALA A 341 -16.56 17.95 18.77
N ALA A 342 -16.97 17.15 19.74
CA ALA A 342 -16.30 15.92 20.12
C ALA A 342 -16.23 14.92 18.95
N ILE A 343 -17.36 14.68 18.27
CA ILE A 343 -17.42 13.82 17.08
C ILE A 343 -16.48 14.33 15.98
N LYS A 344 -16.51 15.64 15.71
CA LYS A 344 -15.61 16.26 14.72
C LYS A 344 -14.14 16.04 15.06
N THR A 345 -13.77 16.21 16.33
CA THR A 345 -12.39 15.99 16.81
C THR A 345 -11.97 14.53 16.61
N VAL A 346 -12.79 13.57 16.98
CA VAL A 346 -12.50 12.15 16.78
C VAL A 346 -12.34 11.82 15.29
N ARG A 347 -13.20 12.37 14.42
CA ARG A 347 -13.11 12.18 12.96
C ARG A 347 -11.82 12.71 12.35
N THR A 348 -11.20 13.74 12.93
CA THR A 348 -9.91 14.27 12.46
C THR A 348 -8.81 13.21 12.46
N TYR A 349 -8.82 12.33 13.47
CA TYR A 349 -7.87 11.22 13.57
C TYR A 349 -8.36 9.94 12.86
N GLY A 350 -9.55 9.99 12.27
CA GLY A 350 -10.13 8.87 11.54
C GLY A 350 -10.19 7.59 12.38
N ARG A 351 -9.96 6.48 11.72
CA ARG A 351 -9.99 5.14 12.35
C ARG A 351 -8.91 4.92 13.44
N PHE A 352 -7.89 5.76 13.52
CA PHE A 352 -6.81 5.64 14.52
C PHE A 352 -7.18 6.22 15.89
N ALA A 353 -8.28 6.98 15.99
CA ALA A 353 -8.87 7.32 17.29
C ALA A 353 -9.49 6.12 18.00
N GLU A 354 -9.92 5.10 17.27
CA GLU A 354 -10.62 3.94 17.82
C GLU A 354 -9.81 3.17 18.85
N PRO A 355 -8.52 2.82 18.65
CA PRO A 355 -7.72 2.14 19.66
C PRO A 355 -7.64 2.92 20.98
N VAL A 356 -7.55 4.25 20.93
CA VAL A 356 -7.55 5.12 22.12
C VAL A 356 -8.88 5.03 22.85
N LEU A 357 -9.99 5.13 22.13
CA LEU A 357 -11.35 5.05 22.70
C LEU A 357 -11.64 3.67 23.26
N ARG A 358 -11.21 2.58 22.60
CA ARG A 358 -11.33 1.21 23.15
C ARG A 358 -10.50 1.03 24.40
N GLY A 359 -9.30 1.58 24.45
CA GLY A 359 -8.49 1.60 25.66
C GLY A 359 -9.21 2.32 26.82
N ALA A 360 -9.86 3.45 26.54
CA ALA A 360 -10.68 4.16 27.51
C ALA A 360 -11.90 3.32 27.97
N MET A 361 -12.60 2.66 27.03
CA MET A 361 -13.70 1.72 27.38
C MET A 361 -13.25 0.59 28.30
N GLY A 362 -12.05 0.05 28.09
CA GLY A 362 -11.48 -1.00 28.97
C GLY A 362 -11.20 -0.52 30.38
N ARG A 363 -10.91 0.78 30.56
CA ARG A 363 -10.66 1.43 31.84
C ARG A 363 -11.92 2.03 32.50
N ALA A 364 -13.04 2.05 31.77
CA ALA A 364 -14.32 2.62 32.25
C ALA A 364 -14.83 1.89 33.50
N ARG A 365 -15.22 2.64 34.53
CA ARG A 365 -15.65 2.13 35.81
C ARG A 365 -17.14 1.73 35.82
N THR A 366 -17.94 2.31 34.93
CA THR A 366 -19.39 2.05 34.85
C THR A 366 -19.77 1.59 33.45
N ASN A 367 -20.89 0.87 33.35
CA ASN A 367 -21.46 0.50 32.05
C ASN A 367 -21.94 1.74 31.27
N GLU A 368 -22.40 2.77 31.98
CA GLU A 368 -22.85 4.02 31.35
C GLU A 368 -21.71 4.74 30.66
N GLU A 369 -20.55 4.89 31.30
CA GLU A 369 -19.34 5.46 30.70
C GLU A 369 -18.90 4.65 29.46
N ARG A 370 -18.92 3.32 29.57
CA ARG A 370 -18.57 2.42 28.46
C ARG A 370 -19.51 2.60 27.27
N ASN A 371 -20.81 2.69 27.50
CA ASN A 371 -21.82 2.88 26.47
C ASN A 371 -21.66 4.23 25.76
N ARG A 372 -21.38 5.31 26.49
CA ARG A 372 -21.16 6.64 25.92
C ARG A 372 -19.92 6.67 24.99
N ILE A 373 -18.82 6.05 25.39
CA ILE A 373 -17.64 5.94 24.53
C ILE A 373 -17.97 5.13 23.26
N TRP A 374 -18.77 4.07 23.41
CA TRP A 374 -19.24 3.28 22.28
C TRP A 374 -20.11 4.10 21.33
N GLU A 375 -21.04 4.90 21.84
CA GLU A 375 -21.86 5.83 21.06
C GLU A 375 -21.00 6.84 20.28
N LEU A 376 -19.95 7.39 20.90
CA LEU A 376 -19.00 8.26 20.23
C LEU A 376 -18.28 7.54 19.07
N ILE A 377 -17.82 6.31 19.27
CA ILE A 377 -17.20 5.49 18.22
C ILE A 377 -18.17 5.32 17.05
N GLN A 378 -19.44 4.96 17.34
CA GLN A 378 -20.47 4.79 16.30
C GLN A 378 -20.75 6.11 15.57
N ALA A 379 -20.94 7.21 16.30
CA ALA A 379 -21.22 8.52 15.71
C ALA A 379 -20.06 9.04 14.87
N ALA A 380 -18.81 8.76 15.25
CA ALA A 380 -17.63 9.12 14.48
C ALA A 380 -17.48 8.28 13.19
N SER A 381 -18.00 7.04 13.20
CA SER A 381 -17.89 6.09 12.08
C SER A 381 -18.96 6.27 11.00
N THR A 382 -20.04 7.01 11.25
CA THR A 382 -21.22 7.13 10.37
C THR A 382 -21.24 8.41 9.52
N GLY A 383 -20.14 9.15 9.46
CA GLY A 383 -20.08 10.45 8.75
C GLY A 383 -19.22 10.49 7.51
#